data_0d861f5d7bea92466f48eab5f1a76207
#
_entry.id   0d861f5d7bea92466f48eab5f1a76207
#
_cell.length_a   1.000
_cell.length_b   1.000
_cell.length_c   1.000
_cell.angle_alpha   90.00
_cell.angle_beta   90.00
_cell.angle_gamma   90.00
#
_symmetry.space_group_name_H-M   'P 1'
#
loop_
_entity.id
_entity.type
_entity.pdbx_description
1 polymer ?
#
loop_
_entity_poly.entity_id
_entity_poly.type
_entity_poly.pdbx_seq_one_letter_code
_entity_poly.pdbx_strand_id
1 'polypeptide(L)'
;MKNLVLLFLFFLTLSCKTYNTSILENGDLLFVPAVETGLSGAINNVTQTEKKTSYDHIGIVKKESDNLYVLHAAPKGGSQKQKLHSFLKEQTKLGQKIHVYRLKEAYKSAIPNSVLKAETLVGKPYNFNYILDDSSYYCSDFVERAFRGNAIFTLEPMTFIDPKTSKTNTFWEKFYQDKNLKVPEGEPGCNPNGLAASEKLDKVGELK
;
A
#
# COMPACT_ATOMS: atom_id res chain seq x y z
N MET A 1 34.95 -55.42 -12.65
CA MET A 1 34.04 -54.74 -11.69
C MET A 1 33.68 -53.38 -12.33
N LYS A 2 32.43 -53.21 -12.84
CA LYS A 2 31.98 -51.98 -13.50
C LYS A 2 31.32 -51.09 -12.41
N ASN A 3 31.90 -49.97 -12.12
CA ASN A 3 31.31 -48.96 -11.21
C ASN A 3 30.21 -48.19 -11.97
N LEU A 4 28.96 -48.44 -11.57
CA LEU A 4 27.79 -47.72 -12.04
C LEU A 4 27.68 -46.41 -11.20
N VAL A 5 28.03 -45.25 -11.81
CA VAL A 5 27.83 -43.95 -11.17
C VAL A 5 26.37 -43.53 -11.43
N LEU A 6 25.54 -43.60 -10.38
CA LEU A 6 24.15 -43.15 -10.40
C LEU A 6 24.16 -41.63 -10.30
N LEU A 7 23.89 -40.90 -11.41
CA LEU A 7 23.75 -39.44 -11.45
C LEU A 7 22.35 -39.08 -10.93
N PHE A 8 22.25 -38.61 -9.69
CA PHE A 8 21.00 -38.11 -9.11
C PHE A 8 20.72 -36.69 -9.68
N LEU A 9 19.87 -36.60 -10.69
CA LEU A 9 19.34 -35.30 -11.16
C LEU A 9 18.36 -34.74 -10.12
N PHE A 10 18.81 -33.75 -9.35
CA PHE A 10 17.98 -32.99 -8.44
C PHE A 10 17.12 -31.99 -9.25
N PHE A 11 15.89 -32.37 -9.55
CA PHE A 11 14.91 -31.44 -10.13
C PHE A 11 14.52 -30.41 -9.06
N LEU A 12 15.13 -29.23 -9.11
CA LEU A 12 14.64 -28.05 -8.39
C LEU A 12 13.31 -27.61 -9.02
N THR A 13 12.21 -28.05 -8.42
CA THR A 13 10.89 -27.50 -8.76
C THR A 13 10.81 -26.06 -8.26
N LEU A 14 11.05 -25.10 -9.13
CA LEU A 14 10.73 -23.70 -8.89
C LEU A 14 9.20 -23.59 -8.78
N SER A 15 8.69 -23.62 -7.55
CA SER A 15 7.28 -23.32 -7.28
C SER A 15 7.00 -21.85 -7.63
N CYS A 16 6.51 -21.62 -8.82
CA CYS A 16 6.03 -20.30 -9.21
C CYS A 16 4.68 -20.08 -8.53
N LYS A 17 4.62 -19.18 -7.53
CA LYS A 17 3.33 -18.78 -6.95
C LYS A 17 2.50 -18.13 -8.04
N THR A 18 1.37 -18.74 -8.40
CA THR A 18 0.38 -18.17 -9.30
C THR A 18 -0.67 -17.42 -8.48
N TYR A 19 -0.84 -16.13 -8.74
CA TYR A 19 -1.89 -15.33 -8.12
C TYR A 19 -3.11 -15.33 -9.03
N ASN A 20 -4.31 -15.51 -8.46
CA ASN A 20 -5.54 -15.33 -9.23
C ASN A 20 -5.79 -13.83 -9.46
N THR A 21 -5.30 -13.33 -10.58
CA THR A 21 -5.41 -11.91 -10.97
C THR A 21 -6.63 -11.61 -11.85
N SER A 22 -7.44 -12.62 -12.18
CA SER A 22 -8.61 -12.46 -13.05
C SER A 22 -9.70 -11.55 -12.48
N ILE A 23 -9.72 -11.39 -11.15
CA ILE A 23 -10.66 -10.52 -10.45
C ILE A 23 -10.33 -9.04 -10.59
N LEU A 24 -9.10 -8.69 -11.02
CA LEU A 24 -8.62 -7.31 -11.01
C LEU A 24 -9.20 -6.49 -12.16
N GLU A 25 -9.68 -5.30 -11.81
CA GLU A 25 -10.12 -4.26 -12.75
C GLU A 25 -9.21 -3.03 -12.66
N ASN A 26 -9.25 -2.20 -13.70
CA ASN A 26 -8.54 -0.93 -13.70
C ASN A 26 -9.08 -0.01 -12.60
N GLY A 27 -8.20 0.57 -11.78
CA GLY A 27 -8.57 1.42 -10.66
C GLY A 27 -8.85 0.68 -9.33
N ASP A 28 -8.75 -0.66 -9.29
CA ASP A 28 -8.79 -1.39 -8.04
C ASP A 28 -7.67 -0.95 -7.10
N LEU A 29 -7.92 -0.97 -5.81
CA LEU A 29 -6.98 -0.62 -4.76
C LEU A 29 -6.46 -1.90 -4.10
N LEU A 30 -5.14 -2.05 -4.08
CA LEU A 30 -4.45 -3.17 -3.44
C LEU A 30 -3.96 -2.74 -2.06
N PHE A 31 -4.58 -3.26 -1.02
CA PHE A 31 -4.18 -3.03 0.36
C PHE A 31 -3.31 -4.17 0.88
N VAL A 32 -2.15 -3.84 1.40
CA VAL A 32 -1.20 -4.80 1.99
C VAL A 32 -1.41 -4.81 3.50
N PRO A 33 -1.72 -5.98 4.09
CA PRO A 33 -1.86 -6.09 5.53
C PRO A 33 -0.59 -5.71 6.28
N ALA A 34 -0.75 -5.00 7.40
CA ALA A 34 0.35 -4.58 8.26
C ALA A 34 1.02 -5.78 8.96
N VAL A 35 2.32 -5.62 9.26
CA VAL A 35 3.04 -6.48 10.20
C VAL A 35 3.14 -5.80 11.55
N GLU A 36 3.28 -6.58 12.63
CA GLU A 36 3.23 -6.04 14.00
C GLU A 36 4.51 -5.33 14.48
N THR A 37 5.56 -5.32 13.66
CA THR A 37 6.89 -4.83 14.07
C THR A 37 7.40 -3.68 13.23
N GLY A 38 8.34 -2.91 13.78
CA GLY A 38 8.99 -1.80 13.09
C GLY A 38 8.03 -0.67 12.71
N LEU A 39 8.29 -0.02 11.57
CA LEU A 39 7.47 1.07 11.06
C LEU A 39 6.02 0.66 10.79
N SER A 40 5.81 -0.54 10.22
CA SER A 40 4.48 -1.10 9.97
C SER A 40 3.68 -1.23 11.27
N GLY A 41 4.27 -1.79 12.32
CA GLY A 41 3.65 -1.89 13.64
C GLY A 41 3.36 -0.52 14.28
N ALA A 42 4.24 0.46 14.10
CA ALA A 42 4.02 1.81 14.60
C ALA A 42 2.87 2.53 13.87
N ILE A 43 2.79 2.39 12.54
CA ILE A 43 1.64 2.88 11.75
C ILE A 43 0.36 2.21 12.26
N ASN A 44 0.37 0.88 12.37
CA ASN A 44 -0.80 0.12 12.81
C ASN A 44 -1.26 0.55 14.21
N ASN A 45 -0.34 0.76 15.17
CA ASN A 45 -0.69 1.12 16.55
C ASN A 45 -1.53 2.40 16.63
N VAL A 46 -1.19 3.42 15.85
CA VAL A 46 -1.85 4.75 15.92
C VAL A 46 -2.97 4.92 14.89
N THR A 47 -3.09 4.05 13.88
CA THR A 47 -4.07 4.18 12.81
C THR A 47 -5.08 3.04 12.74
N GLN A 48 -4.97 2.02 13.61
CA GLN A 48 -5.90 0.90 13.63
C GLN A 48 -7.33 1.38 13.86
N THR A 49 -8.24 0.79 13.09
CA THR A 49 -9.68 0.96 13.24
C THR A 49 -10.25 -0.25 13.98
N GLU A 50 -11.54 -0.26 14.26
CA GLU A 50 -12.25 -1.43 14.83
C GLU A 50 -12.26 -2.66 13.89
N LYS A 51 -11.77 -2.51 12.65
CA LYS A 51 -11.68 -3.61 11.68
C LYS A 51 -10.56 -4.59 12.09
N LYS A 52 -10.81 -5.88 11.86
CA LYS A 52 -9.87 -6.97 12.22
C LYS A 52 -8.55 -6.95 11.46
N THR A 53 -8.48 -6.28 10.30
CA THR A 53 -7.28 -6.22 9.47
C THR A 53 -6.81 -4.79 9.33
N SER A 54 -5.57 -4.54 9.65
CA SER A 54 -4.88 -3.27 9.44
C SER A 54 -3.96 -3.35 8.23
N TYR A 55 -3.72 -2.20 7.61
CA TYR A 55 -2.92 -2.07 6.40
C TYR A 55 -1.80 -1.06 6.60
N ASP A 56 -0.64 -1.31 6.01
CA ASP A 56 0.52 -0.41 6.04
C ASP A 56 0.96 0.06 4.65
N HIS A 57 0.38 -0.52 3.60
CA HIS A 57 0.67 -0.10 2.23
C HIS A 57 -0.56 -0.20 1.31
N ILE A 58 -0.55 0.62 0.24
CA ILE A 58 -1.63 0.69 -0.75
C ILE A 58 -1.08 1.07 -2.12
N GLY A 59 -1.71 0.55 -3.18
CA GLY A 59 -1.47 0.94 -4.56
C GLY A 59 -2.71 0.83 -5.44
N ILE A 60 -2.67 1.44 -6.62
CA ILE A 60 -3.77 1.47 -7.60
C ILE A 60 -3.42 0.53 -8.74
N VAL A 61 -4.33 -0.38 -9.09
CA VAL A 61 -4.18 -1.25 -10.27
C VAL A 61 -4.35 -0.42 -11.54
N LYS A 62 -3.38 -0.53 -12.43
CA LYS A 62 -3.50 -0.05 -13.80
C LYS A 62 -3.48 -1.22 -14.78
N LYS A 63 -4.51 -1.31 -15.60
CA LYS A 63 -4.61 -2.29 -16.68
C LYS A 63 -4.25 -1.64 -18.01
N GLU A 64 -3.26 -2.21 -18.71
CA GLU A 64 -2.84 -1.79 -20.06
C GLU A 64 -2.83 -2.99 -20.98
N SER A 65 -3.80 -3.08 -21.86
CA SER A 65 -4.00 -4.28 -22.69
C SER A 65 -4.01 -5.54 -21.81
N ASP A 66 -3.08 -6.46 -22.00
CA ASP A 66 -2.93 -7.70 -21.23
C ASP A 66 -2.00 -7.56 -20.00
N ASN A 67 -1.46 -6.37 -19.76
CA ASN A 67 -0.52 -6.15 -18.67
C ASN A 67 -1.19 -5.47 -17.48
N LEU A 68 -0.83 -5.94 -16.28
CA LEU A 68 -1.26 -5.35 -15.01
C LEU A 68 -0.07 -4.69 -14.31
N TYR A 69 -0.28 -3.46 -13.89
CA TYR A 69 0.67 -2.66 -13.13
C TYR A 69 0.04 -2.19 -11.83
N VAL A 70 0.88 -1.76 -10.91
CA VAL A 70 0.48 -1.05 -9.68
C VAL A 70 1.15 0.31 -9.67
N LEU A 71 0.35 1.36 -9.54
CA LEU A 71 0.79 2.73 -9.33
C LEU A 71 0.79 2.99 -7.82
N HIS A 72 1.94 3.26 -7.24
CA HIS A 72 2.09 3.46 -5.80
C HIS A 72 3.33 4.27 -5.45
N ALA A 73 3.44 4.72 -4.19
CA ALA A 73 4.68 5.27 -3.65
C ALA A 73 5.23 4.31 -2.59
N ALA A 74 6.52 3.96 -2.69
CA ALA A 74 7.20 3.05 -1.77
C ALA A 74 8.57 3.61 -1.35
N PRO A 75 9.09 3.22 -0.16
CA PRO A 75 10.42 3.64 0.30
C PRO A 75 11.53 3.38 -0.71
N LYS A 76 11.46 2.24 -1.41
CA LYS A 76 12.35 1.92 -2.52
C LYS A 76 11.69 2.34 -3.83
N GLY A 77 12.28 3.29 -4.54
CA GLY A 77 11.85 3.73 -5.86
C GLY A 77 10.88 4.92 -5.86
N GLY A 78 10.39 5.37 -4.70
CA GLY A 78 9.47 6.50 -4.64
C GLY A 78 8.11 6.17 -5.27
N SER A 79 7.48 7.19 -5.89
CA SER A 79 6.24 6.98 -6.65
C SER A 79 6.56 6.36 -8.00
N GLN A 80 5.92 5.22 -8.30
CA GLN A 80 6.32 4.37 -9.42
C GLN A 80 5.15 3.60 -10.04
N LYS A 81 5.36 3.17 -11.28
CA LYS A 81 4.55 2.19 -11.99
C LYS A 81 5.31 0.86 -11.98
N GLN A 82 4.87 -0.08 -11.20
CA GLN A 82 5.51 -1.39 -11.03
C GLN A 82 4.67 -2.49 -11.68
N LYS A 83 5.31 -3.49 -12.32
CA LYS A 83 4.58 -4.67 -12.79
C LYS A 83 3.91 -5.37 -11.61
N LEU A 84 2.64 -5.76 -11.76
CA LEU A 84 1.87 -6.41 -10.68
C LEU A 84 2.61 -7.62 -10.09
N HIS A 85 3.19 -8.50 -10.93
CA HIS A 85 3.93 -9.66 -10.44
C HIS A 85 5.11 -9.27 -9.52
N SER A 86 5.84 -8.22 -9.86
CA SER A 86 6.96 -7.72 -9.04
C SER A 86 6.45 -7.14 -7.72
N PHE A 87 5.36 -6.35 -7.77
CA PHE A 87 4.69 -5.83 -6.57
C PHE A 87 4.25 -6.96 -5.64
N LEU A 88 3.53 -7.95 -6.16
CA LEU A 88 3.06 -9.10 -5.37
C LEU A 88 4.23 -9.87 -4.74
N LYS A 89 5.28 -10.14 -5.50
CA LYS A 89 6.48 -10.81 -5.01
C LYS A 89 7.16 -10.05 -3.86
N GLU A 90 7.19 -8.71 -3.93
CA GLU A 90 7.78 -7.88 -2.87
C GLU A 90 6.90 -7.84 -1.63
N GLN A 91 5.59 -7.63 -1.80
CA GLN A 91 4.66 -7.44 -0.69
C GLN A 91 4.28 -8.74 0.02
N THR A 92 4.29 -9.88 -0.67
CA THR A 92 3.90 -11.17 -0.08
C THR A 92 5.06 -12.00 0.48
N LYS A 93 6.24 -11.41 0.64
CA LYS A 93 7.43 -12.11 1.20
C LYS A 93 7.17 -12.78 2.55
N LEU A 94 6.28 -12.22 3.36
CA LEU A 94 5.89 -12.72 4.68
C LEU A 94 4.65 -13.63 4.64
N GLY A 95 4.23 -14.10 3.45
CA GLY A 95 3.05 -14.97 3.30
C GLY A 95 1.72 -14.23 3.41
N GLN A 96 1.73 -12.90 3.43
CA GLN A 96 0.52 -12.09 3.51
C GLN A 96 -0.31 -12.18 2.23
N LYS A 97 -1.62 -12.04 2.40
CA LYS A 97 -2.58 -11.92 1.29
C LYS A 97 -2.85 -10.44 1.05
N ILE A 98 -2.84 -10.02 -0.20
CA ILE A 98 -3.20 -8.65 -0.56
C ILE A 98 -4.70 -8.56 -0.73
N HIS A 99 -5.34 -7.61 -0.08
CA HIS A 99 -6.77 -7.38 -0.18
C HIS A 99 -7.09 -6.43 -1.33
N VAL A 100 -8.08 -6.82 -2.14
CA VAL A 100 -8.54 -6.04 -3.29
C VAL A 100 -9.81 -5.28 -2.89
N TYR A 101 -9.77 -3.97 -3.04
CA TYR A 101 -10.92 -3.09 -2.85
C TYR A 101 -11.24 -2.40 -4.16
N ARG A 102 -12.52 -2.11 -4.37
CA ARG A 102 -13.04 -1.47 -5.57
C ARG A 102 -13.99 -0.35 -5.20
N LEU A 103 -13.98 0.73 -5.98
CA LEU A 103 -15.01 1.76 -5.87
C LEU A 103 -16.40 1.18 -6.14
N LYS A 104 -17.34 1.50 -5.27
CA LYS A 104 -18.76 1.19 -5.49
C LYS A 104 -19.22 1.81 -6.81
N GLU A 105 -20.27 1.23 -7.41
CA GLU A 105 -20.78 1.62 -8.73
C GLU A 105 -20.99 3.13 -8.88
N ALA A 106 -21.57 3.76 -7.85
CA ALA A 106 -21.83 5.21 -7.84
C ALA A 106 -20.57 6.10 -8.00
N TYR A 107 -19.37 5.55 -7.79
CA TYR A 107 -18.11 6.28 -7.81
C TYR A 107 -17.16 5.84 -8.93
N LYS A 108 -17.52 4.83 -9.72
CA LYS A 108 -16.66 4.27 -10.77
C LYS A 108 -16.29 5.27 -11.87
N SER A 109 -17.12 6.27 -12.11
CA SER A 109 -16.82 7.35 -13.07
C SER A 109 -15.55 8.13 -12.73
N ALA A 110 -15.09 8.07 -11.47
CA ALA A 110 -13.84 8.70 -11.04
C ALA A 110 -12.58 7.95 -11.55
N ILE A 111 -12.69 6.65 -11.85
CA ILE A 111 -11.54 5.77 -12.11
C ILE A 111 -10.65 6.27 -13.26
N PRO A 112 -11.17 6.60 -14.47
CA PRO A 112 -10.30 6.97 -15.58
C PRO A 112 -9.42 8.16 -15.25
N ASN A 113 -10.01 9.24 -14.71
CA ASN A 113 -9.28 10.46 -14.36
C ASN A 113 -8.31 10.24 -13.20
N SER A 114 -8.69 9.42 -12.21
CA SER A 114 -7.83 9.12 -11.06
C SER A 114 -6.62 8.27 -11.45
N VAL A 115 -6.78 7.29 -12.33
CA VAL A 115 -5.66 6.49 -12.83
C VAL A 115 -4.71 7.36 -13.69
N LEU A 116 -5.24 8.22 -14.57
CA LEU A 116 -4.43 9.18 -15.32
C LEU A 116 -3.68 10.14 -14.38
N LYS A 117 -4.37 10.65 -13.35
CA LYS A 117 -3.72 11.51 -12.33
C LYS A 117 -2.60 10.77 -11.62
N ALA A 118 -2.81 9.52 -11.20
CA ALA A 118 -1.78 8.71 -10.56
C ALA A 118 -0.52 8.58 -11.44
N GLU A 119 -0.68 8.42 -12.74
CA GLU A 119 0.47 8.37 -13.66
C GLU A 119 1.28 9.67 -13.68
N THR A 120 0.62 10.82 -13.59
CA THR A 120 1.32 12.11 -13.50
C THR A 120 2.08 12.32 -12.20
N LEU A 121 1.76 11.55 -11.17
CA LEU A 121 2.43 11.60 -9.85
C LEU A 121 3.65 10.67 -9.77
N VAL A 122 3.90 9.82 -10.77
CA VAL A 122 5.05 8.91 -10.82
C VAL A 122 6.37 9.69 -10.98
N GLY A 123 7.44 9.17 -10.37
CA GLY A 123 8.80 9.72 -10.48
C GLY A 123 9.21 10.66 -9.35
N LYS A 124 8.39 10.80 -8.31
CA LYS A 124 8.72 11.60 -7.12
C LYS A 124 9.35 10.72 -6.02
N PRO A 125 10.23 11.28 -5.17
CA PRO A 125 10.78 10.57 -4.01
C PRO A 125 9.68 10.09 -3.05
N TYR A 126 10.04 9.10 -2.20
CA TYR A 126 9.16 8.73 -1.09
C TYR A 126 9.22 9.77 0.03
N ASN A 127 8.08 10.17 0.55
CA ASN A 127 7.98 11.11 1.65
C ASN A 127 8.10 10.39 2.99
N PHE A 128 9.32 10.36 3.53
CA PHE A 128 9.61 9.75 4.83
C PHE A 128 9.20 10.62 6.02
N ASN A 129 8.69 11.82 5.81
CA ASN A 129 8.26 12.70 6.90
C ASN A 129 6.76 12.60 7.19
N TYR A 130 6.00 12.00 6.26
CA TYR A 130 4.53 11.90 6.34
C TYR A 130 3.79 13.23 6.46
N ILE A 131 4.47 14.36 6.22
CA ILE A 131 3.90 15.69 6.12
C ILE A 131 3.61 15.95 4.65
N LEU A 132 2.41 16.42 4.30
CA LEU A 132 2.02 16.64 2.92
C LEU A 132 2.99 17.58 2.19
N ASP A 133 3.49 17.13 1.04
CA ASP A 133 4.45 17.84 0.21
C ASP A 133 4.20 17.49 -1.27
N ASP A 134 4.26 18.48 -2.16
CA ASP A 134 4.06 18.25 -3.59
C ASP A 134 5.31 17.71 -4.31
N SER A 135 6.46 17.66 -3.63
CA SER A 135 7.71 17.14 -4.17
C SER A 135 7.93 15.66 -3.88
N SER A 136 7.21 15.07 -2.92
CA SER A 136 7.39 13.70 -2.46
C SER A 136 6.08 13.12 -1.93
N TYR A 137 5.89 11.79 -2.01
CA TYR A 137 4.63 11.16 -1.62
C TYR A 137 4.88 9.90 -0.76
N TYR A 138 4.07 9.70 0.28
CA TYR A 138 3.92 8.39 0.92
C TYR A 138 2.74 7.61 0.31
N CYS A 139 2.59 6.34 0.61
CA CYS A 139 1.71 5.43 -0.15
C CYS A 139 0.24 5.90 -0.19
N SER A 140 -0.34 6.25 0.95
CA SER A 140 -1.74 6.69 1.00
C SER A 140 -1.94 8.11 0.47
N ASP A 141 -0.98 9.04 0.67
CA ASP A 141 -1.00 10.38 0.07
C ASP A 141 -0.99 10.30 -1.47
N PHE A 142 -0.15 9.42 -2.05
CA PHE A 142 -0.15 9.17 -3.49
C PHE A 142 -1.53 8.75 -4.00
N VAL A 143 -2.20 7.83 -3.31
CA VAL A 143 -3.53 7.35 -3.69
C VAL A 143 -4.59 8.43 -3.47
N GLU A 144 -4.57 9.12 -2.33
CA GLU A 144 -5.51 10.21 -2.05
C GLU A 144 -5.41 11.29 -3.12
N ARG A 145 -4.19 11.75 -3.48
CA ARG A 145 -3.96 12.75 -4.52
C ARG A 145 -4.48 12.31 -5.89
N ALA A 146 -4.35 11.02 -6.21
CA ALA A 146 -4.87 10.48 -7.46
C ALA A 146 -6.39 10.62 -7.54
N PHE A 147 -7.09 10.44 -6.41
CA PHE A 147 -8.55 10.50 -6.33
C PHE A 147 -9.11 11.83 -5.83
N ARG A 148 -8.27 12.77 -5.39
CA ARG A 148 -8.64 14.08 -4.80
C ARG A 148 -9.57 14.88 -5.70
N GLY A 149 -9.29 14.96 -7.00
CA GLY A 149 -10.10 15.70 -7.96
C GLY A 149 -11.55 15.22 -8.09
N ASN A 150 -11.82 13.99 -7.65
CA ASN A 150 -13.16 13.39 -7.63
C ASN A 150 -13.73 13.28 -6.20
N ALA A 151 -13.06 13.87 -5.20
CA ALA A 151 -13.47 13.86 -3.79
C ALA A 151 -13.79 12.44 -3.26
N ILE A 152 -13.02 11.42 -3.68
CA ILE A 152 -13.25 10.04 -3.23
C ILE A 152 -12.78 9.86 -1.79
N PHE A 153 -11.62 10.39 -1.45
CA PHE A 153 -11.07 10.34 -0.10
C PHE A 153 -11.00 11.73 0.50
N THR A 154 -10.96 11.81 1.83
CA THR A 154 -10.82 13.04 2.60
C THR A 154 -9.55 12.95 3.41
N LEU A 155 -8.82 14.07 3.51
CA LEU A 155 -7.72 14.19 4.46
C LEU A 155 -8.31 14.37 5.86
N GLU A 156 -7.74 13.66 6.82
CA GLU A 156 -8.14 13.73 8.22
C GLU A 156 -6.97 14.23 9.08
N PRO A 157 -7.22 14.84 10.23
CA PRO A 157 -6.16 15.13 11.19
C PRO A 157 -5.41 13.85 11.54
N MET A 158 -4.10 13.82 11.30
CA MET A 158 -3.26 12.68 11.67
C MET A 158 -3.12 12.60 13.20
N THR A 159 -3.04 11.37 13.71
CA THR A 159 -2.68 11.15 15.12
C THR A 159 -1.50 10.20 15.22
N PHE A 160 -0.62 10.53 16.16
CA PHE A 160 0.54 9.74 16.58
C PHE A 160 0.40 9.33 18.05
N ILE A 161 -0.79 9.51 18.61
CA ILE A 161 -1.12 9.14 19.99
C ILE A 161 -1.35 7.63 20.07
N ASP A 162 -0.68 6.97 21.00
CA ASP A 162 -0.95 5.58 21.36
C ASP A 162 -2.30 5.51 22.08
N PRO A 163 -3.30 4.76 21.53
CA PRO A 163 -4.63 4.70 22.12
C PRO A 163 -4.67 4.04 23.51
N LYS A 164 -3.63 3.27 23.88
CA LYS A 164 -3.55 2.62 25.20
C LYS A 164 -3.03 3.55 26.30
N THR A 165 -2.14 4.47 25.94
CA THR A 165 -1.46 5.33 26.91
C THR A 165 -1.97 6.77 26.86
N SER A 166 -2.69 7.15 25.80
CA SER A 166 -3.11 8.53 25.51
C SER A 166 -1.93 9.52 25.44
N LYS A 167 -0.74 9.02 25.09
CA LYS A 167 0.47 9.80 24.88
C LYS A 167 0.99 9.58 23.48
N THR A 168 1.84 10.48 23.00
CA THR A 168 2.55 10.26 21.74
C THR A 168 3.27 8.92 21.78
N ASN A 169 3.13 8.12 20.74
CA ASN A 169 3.79 6.83 20.65
C ASN A 169 5.31 7.02 20.58
N THR A 170 6.05 6.30 21.42
CA THR A 170 7.50 6.47 21.61
C THR A 170 8.31 6.23 20.35
N PHE A 171 7.83 5.36 19.45
CA PHE A 171 8.46 5.16 18.14
C PHE A 171 8.40 6.46 17.34
N TRP A 172 7.24 7.13 17.29
CA TRP A 172 7.05 8.35 16.52
C TRP A 172 7.76 9.54 17.15
N GLU A 173 7.81 9.65 18.48
CA GLU A 173 8.61 10.67 19.15
C GLU A 173 10.06 10.59 18.71
N LYS A 174 10.67 9.39 18.83
CA LYS A 174 12.06 9.17 18.40
C LYS A 174 12.24 9.38 16.90
N PHE A 175 11.33 8.90 16.06
CA PHE A 175 11.39 9.02 14.61
C PHE A 175 11.49 10.48 14.13
N TYR A 176 10.68 11.37 14.72
CA TYR A 176 10.72 12.80 14.38
C TYR A 176 11.87 13.53 15.08
N GLN A 177 12.21 13.15 16.31
CA GLN A 177 13.38 13.68 17.01
C GLN A 177 14.67 13.42 16.24
N ASP A 178 14.89 12.22 15.73
CA ASP A 178 16.07 11.85 14.92
C ASP A 178 16.19 12.69 13.64
N LYS A 179 15.11 13.31 13.19
CA LYS A 179 15.04 14.20 12.01
C LYS A 179 15.05 15.69 12.35
N ASN A 180 15.12 16.05 13.63
CA ASN A 180 14.95 17.41 14.12
C ASN A 180 13.59 18.03 13.68
N LEU A 181 12.54 17.22 13.64
CA LEU A 181 11.17 17.62 13.32
C LEU A 181 10.27 17.45 14.54
N LYS A 182 9.19 18.22 14.57
CA LYS A 182 8.09 17.98 15.52
C LYS A 182 7.18 16.89 14.99
N VAL A 183 6.59 16.09 15.88
CA VAL A 183 5.52 15.16 15.52
C VAL A 183 4.36 15.97 14.93
N PRO A 184 3.90 15.68 13.70
CA PRO A 184 2.85 16.46 13.03
C PRO A 184 1.46 16.02 13.49
N GLU A 185 1.23 16.01 14.80
CA GLU A 185 -0.07 15.69 15.40
C GLU A 185 -1.11 16.73 14.97
N GLY A 186 -2.25 16.26 14.47
CA GLY A 186 -3.35 17.10 14.01
C GLY A 186 -3.18 17.69 12.61
N GLU A 187 -2.02 17.55 11.97
CA GLU A 187 -1.83 17.98 10.59
C GLU A 187 -2.68 17.12 9.63
N PRO A 188 -3.18 17.71 8.53
CA PRO A 188 -3.97 16.96 7.57
C PRO A 188 -3.13 15.85 6.90
N GLY A 189 -3.71 14.66 6.80
CA GLY A 189 -3.06 13.52 6.15
C GLY A 189 -4.02 12.37 5.91
N CYS A 190 -3.47 11.23 5.55
CA CYS A 190 -4.23 10.00 5.39
C CYS A 190 -3.34 8.79 5.66
N ASN A 191 -3.96 7.65 5.87
CA ASN A 191 -3.27 6.38 6.07
C ASN A 191 -4.06 5.24 5.40
N PRO A 192 -3.42 4.07 5.14
CA PRO A 192 -4.10 2.97 4.46
C PRO A 192 -5.35 2.47 5.20
N ASN A 193 -5.37 2.48 6.53
CA ASN A 193 -6.53 2.05 7.32
C ASN A 193 -7.71 2.98 7.13
N GLY A 194 -7.49 4.30 7.19
CA GLY A 194 -8.52 5.31 6.94
C GLY A 194 -9.07 5.20 5.53
N LEU A 195 -8.21 5.04 4.51
CA LEU A 195 -8.67 4.86 3.13
C LEU A 195 -9.48 3.57 2.97
N ALA A 196 -9.07 2.45 3.58
CA ALA A 196 -9.81 1.18 3.55
C ALA A 196 -11.15 1.23 4.30
N ALA A 197 -11.28 2.17 5.23
CA ALA A 197 -12.53 2.38 5.98
C ALA A 197 -13.58 3.17 5.20
N SER A 198 -13.22 3.77 4.05
CA SER A 198 -14.14 4.56 3.22
C SER A 198 -15.38 3.76 2.85
N GLU A 199 -16.55 4.35 3.07
CA GLU A 199 -17.83 3.78 2.65
C GLU A 199 -18.02 3.72 1.14
N LYS A 200 -17.12 4.37 0.36
CA LYS A 200 -17.13 4.37 -1.10
C LYS A 200 -16.47 3.12 -1.70
N LEU A 201 -15.90 2.25 -0.86
CA LEU A 201 -15.20 1.04 -1.26
C LEU A 201 -15.93 -0.23 -0.83
N ASP A 202 -15.83 -1.26 -1.67
CA ASP A 202 -16.16 -2.64 -1.34
C ASP A 202 -14.90 -3.50 -1.39
N LYS A 203 -14.71 -4.40 -0.41
CA LYS A 203 -13.69 -5.46 -0.50
C LYS A 203 -14.20 -6.54 -1.44
N VAL A 204 -13.54 -6.71 -2.59
CA VAL A 204 -13.99 -7.62 -3.65
C VAL A 204 -13.21 -8.93 -3.71
N GLY A 205 -12.10 -9.04 -3.00
CA GLY A 205 -11.33 -10.29 -2.98
C GLY A 205 -9.95 -10.19 -2.33
N GLU A 206 -9.17 -11.24 -2.54
CA GLU A 206 -7.80 -11.38 -2.05
C GLU A 206 -6.91 -12.02 -3.12
N LEU A 207 -5.67 -11.55 -3.24
CA LEU A 207 -4.61 -12.18 -4.01
C LEU A 207 -3.77 -13.05 -3.07
N LYS A 208 -3.70 -14.35 -3.40
CA LYS A 208 -2.98 -15.38 -2.61
C LYS A 208 -1.81 -15.92 -3.39
#